data_d05cfff3a12645d6eb1369040f1e4fee
#
_entry.id   d05cfff3a12645d6eb1369040f1e4fee
#
_cell.length_a   1.000
_cell.length_b   1.000
_cell.length_c   1.000
_cell.angle_alpha   90.00
_cell.angle_beta   90.00
_cell.angle_gamma   90.00
#
_symmetry.space_group_name_H-M   'P 1'
#
loop_
_entity.id
_entity.type
_entity.pdbx_description
1 polymer ?
#
loop_
_entity_poly.entity_id
_entity_poly.type
_entity_poly.pdbx_seq_one_letter_code
_entity_poly.pdbx_strand_id
1 'polypeptide(L)' 'TKVTCRPCKEENNWEIEAPNGKVLSKHYNTKSECVKAGRQYAAECGATLYIEDYDKK' A
#
# COMPACT_ATOMS: atom_id res chain seq x y z
N THR A 1 13.79 -1.74 4.71
CA THR A 1 12.99 -1.94 3.50
C THR A 1 11.53 -2.13 3.88
N LYS A 2 10.67 -1.32 3.33
CA LYS A 2 9.25 -1.41 3.68
C LYS A 2 8.34 -1.14 2.49
N VAL A 3 7.18 -1.80 2.54
CA VAL A 3 6.12 -1.61 1.56
C VAL A 3 4.99 -0.92 2.28
N THR A 4 4.44 0.13 1.71
CA THR A 4 3.40 0.92 2.37
C THR A 4 2.10 0.88 1.60
N CYS A 5 1.01 0.56 2.31
CA CYS A 5 -0.34 0.68 1.77
C CYS A 5 -0.88 2.02 2.22
N ARG A 6 -1.24 2.86 1.29
CA ARG A 6 -1.72 4.19 1.65
C ARG A 6 -2.97 4.56 0.86
N PRO A 7 -3.86 5.32 1.46
CA PRO A 7 -5.07 5.73 0.75
C PRO A 7 -4.77 6.86 -0.22
N CYS A 8 -5.42 6.81 -1.36
CA CYS A 8 -5.30 7.85 -2.35
C CYS A 8 -6.59 8.63 -2.36
N LYS A 9 -6.61 9.77 -1.70
CA LYS A 9 -7.82 10.53 -1.55
C LYS A 9 -8.40 11.03 -2.87
N GLU A 10 -7.53 11.40 -3.75
CA GLU A 10 -7.97 11.95 -5.02
C GLU A 10 -8.73 10.95 -5.85
N GLU A 11 -8.28 9.70 -5.80
CA GLU A 11 -8.91 8.67 -6.58
C GLU A 11 -9.90 7.85 -5.76
N ASN A 12 -9.95 8.11 -4.47
CA ASN A 12 -10.81 7.39 -3.57
C ASN A 12 -10.52 5.89 -3.61
N ASN A 13 -9.27 5.54 -3.65
CA ASN A 13 -8.87 4.14 -3.61
C ASN A 13 -7.56 4.03 -2.85
N TRP A 14 -6.92 2.87 -2.93
CA TRP A 14 -5.69 2.62 -2.18
C TRP A 14 -4.56 2.31 -3.14
N GLU A 15 -3.35 2.66 -2.74
CA GLU A 15 -2.18 2.41 -3.56
C GLU A 15 -1.08 1.81 -2.69
N ILE A 16 -0.08 1.22 -3.34
CA ILE A 16 1.04 0.61 -2.65
C ILE A 16 2.32 1.31 -3.06
N GLU A 17 3.12 1.68 -2.07
CA GLU A 17 4.41 2.30 -2.33
C GLU A 17 5.51 1.27 -2.13
N ALA A 18 6.34 1.10 -3.13
CA ALA A 18 7.43 0.13 -3.09
C ALA A 18 8.55 0.62 -2.17
N PRO A 19 9.43 -0.29 -1.74
CA PRO A 19 10.51 0.09 -0.83
C PRO A 19 11.45 1.15 -1.39
N ASN A 20 11.53 1.26 -2.70
CA ASN A 20 12.40 2.27 -3.30
C ASN A 20 11.72 3.63 -3.41
N GLY A 21 10.52 3.76 -2.87
CA GLY A 21 9.83 5.04 -2.90
C GLY A 21 8.91 5.23 -4.09
N LYS A 22 8.85 4.23 -4.96
CA LYS A 22 8.04 4.36 -6.15
C LYS A 22 6.64 3.80 -5.90
N VAL A 23 5.63 4.54 -6.27
CA VAL A 23 4.26 4.10 -6.10
C VAL A 23 3.86 3.21 -7.27
N LEU A 24 3.29 2.06 -6.96
CA LEU A 24 2.87 1.13 -8.00
C LEU A 24 1.66 1.68 -8.73
N SER A 25 1.55 1.33 -10.00
CA SER A 25 0.47 1.89 -10.81
C SER A 25 -0.88 1.27 -10.50
N LYS A 26 -0.91 0.11 -9.88
CA LYS A 26 -2.16 -0.54 -9.57
C LYS A 26 -2.80 0.02 -8.32
N HIS A 27 -4.10 0.24 -8.38
CA HIS A 27 -4.86 0.75 -7.25
C HIS A 27 -5.91 -0.26 -6.84
N TYR A 28 -6.33 -0.18 -5.59
CA TYR A 28 -7.29 -1.12 -5.02
C TYR A 28 -8.48 -0.36 -4.45
N ASN A 29 -9.64 -0.96 -4.54
CA ASN A 29 -10.87 -0.28 -4.11
C ASN A 29 -11.03 -0.25 -2.61
N THR A 30 -10.51 -1.24 -1.92
CA THR A 30 -10.68 -1.31 -0.48
C THR A 30 -9.36 -1.52 0.21
N LYS A 31 -9.34 -1.19 1.49
CA LYS A 31 -8.15 -1.37 2.30
C LYS A 31 -7.76 -2.85 2.35
N SER A 32 -8.76 -3.72 2.48
CA SER A 32 -8.49 -5.15 2.56
C SER A 32 -7.74 -5.66 1.36
N GLU A 33 -8.17 -5.24 0.18
CA GLU A 33 -7.51 -5.67 -1.03
C GLU A 33 -6.09 -5.14 -1.12
N CYS A 34 -5.90 -3.90 -0.72
CA CYS A 34 -4.58 -3.30 -0.75
C CYS A 34 -3.65 -4.01 0.23
N VAL A 35 -4.14 -4.28 1.43
CA VAL A 35 -3.34 -4.95 2.43
C VAL A 35 -2.95 -6.35 1.98
N LYS A 36 -3.89 -7.05 1.38
CA LYS A 36 -3.63 -8.39 0.91
C LYS A 36 -2.53 -8.41 -0.15
N ALA A 37 -2.65 -7.51 -1.12
CA ALA A 37 -1.65 -7.42 -2.16
C ALA A 37 -0.31 -6.92 -1.62
N GLY A 38 -0.37 -5.98 -0.70
CA GLY A 38 0.85 -5.44 -0.10
C GLY A 38 1.62 -6.48 0.69
N ARG A 39 0.90 -7.33 1.40
CA ARG A 39 1.51 -8.39 2.15
C ARG A 39 2.27 -9.33 1.24
N GLN A 40 1.64 -9.70 0.14
CA GLN A 40 2.27 -10.60 -0.80
C GLN A 40 3.50 -9.95 -1.42
N TYR A 41 3.37 -8.69 -1.78
CA TYR A 41 4.47 -7.97 -2.38
C TYR A 41 5.63 -7.83 -1.37
N ALA A 42 5.31 -7.52 -0.12
CA ALA A 42 6.33 -7.38 0.89
C ALA A 42 7.04 -8.70 1.13
N ALA A 43 6.31 -9.80 1.10
CA ALA A 43 6.91 -11.11 1.29
C ALA A 43 7.88 -11.43 0.18
N GLU A 44 7.52 -11.05 -1.04
CA GLU A 44 8.37 -11.32 -2.18
C GLU A 44 9.64 -10.48 -2.15
N CYS A 45 9.55 -9.27 -1.62
CA CYS A 45 10.67 -8.37 -1.54
C CYS A 45 11.47 -8.53 -0.25
N GLY A 46 10.97 -9.31 0.67
CA GLY A 46 11.62 -9.42 1.98
C GLY A 46 11.47 -8.14 2.78
N ALA A 47 10.37 -7.44 2.60
CA ALA A 47 10.13 -6.17 3.24
C ALA A 47 9.06 -6.26 4.30
N THR A 48 8.92 -5.20 5.09
CA THR A 48 7.89 -5.11 6.11
C THR A 48 6.71 -4.32 5.54
N LEU A 49 5.51 -4.75 5.86
CA LEU A 49 4.32 -4.05 5.39
C LEU A 49 3.87 -3.01 6.40
N TYR A 50 3.67 -1.79 5.91
CA TYR A 50 3.13 -0.70 6.72
C TYR A 50 1.82 -0.26 6.11
N ILE A 51 0.88 0.14 6.94
CA ILE A 51 -0.43 0.58 6.48
C ILE A 51 -0.75 1.95 7.01
N GLU A 52 -1.09 2.87 6.13
CA GLU A 52 -1.49 4.22 6.53
C GLU A 52 -3.00 4.33 6.43
N ASP A 53 -3.59 5.13 7.31
CA ASP A 53 -5.03 5.33 7.29
C ASP A 53 -5.37 6.74 6.86
N TYR A 54 -6.61 6.91 6.36
CA TYR A 54 -7.06 8.17 5.95
C TYR A 54 -7.04 9.18 7.04
N ASP A 55 -7.53 8.89 8.13
CA ASP A 55 -7.91 9.81 9.03
C ASP A 55 -7.22 9.70 10.26
N LYS A 56 -6.10 10.15 10.27
CA LYS A 56 -5.36 10.11 11.45
C LYS A 56 -5.55 11.36 12.20
N LYS A 57 -6.12 11.26 13.26
CA LYS A 57 -6.34 12.49 14.00
C LYS A 57 -5.53 12.54 15.22
#